data_fe572fcc0a7c095f08cb60f73ffa8122
#
_entry.id   fe572fcc0a7c095f08cb60f73ffa8122
#
_cell.length_a   1.000
_cell.length_b   1.000
_cell.length_c   1.000
_cell.angle_alpha   90.00
_cell.angle_beta   90.00
_cell.angle_gamma   90.00
#
_symmetry.space_group_name_H-M   'P 1'
#
loop_
_entity.id
_entity.type
_entity.pdbx_description
1 polymer ?
#
loop_
_entity_poly.entity_id
_entity_poly.type
_entity_poly.pdbx_seq_one_letter_code
_entity_poly.pdbx_strand_id
1 'polypeptide(L)'
;MRSAALLLALCLVATGCNRKDPKVTNYPDIPMTGAVMYSDTDKVRELAAKGIGLNERAPEDQATPMINAAQTDQWPVVEILMDHGADIWAHDEFGDTFAFYILDSRILRGSDEDKARLRVIEKLKARGYPFPPPDPDTVLALEKAGKWPPKVAK
;
A
#
# COMPACT_ATOMS: atom_id res chain seq x y z
N MET A 1 43.62 -61.76 6.88
CA MET A 1 43.49 -60.73 5.89
C MET A 1 42.26 -59.92 6.27
N ARG A 2 42.41 -58.63 6.61
CA ARG A 2 41.43 -57.81 7.31
C ARG A 2 40.74 -56.94 6.30
N SER A 3 39.44 -57.14 6.13
CA SER A 3 38.60 -56.24 5.35
C SER A 3 38.06 -55.12 6.23
N ALA A 4 38.46 -53.89 5.96
CA ALA A 4 37.95 -52.70 6.60
C ALA A 4 36.68 -52.24 5.87
N ALA A 5 35.54 -52.34 6.53
CA ALA A 5 34.30 -51.75 6.05
C ALA A 5 34.29 -50.26 6.37
N LEU A 6 34.29 -49.44 5.34
CA LEU A 6 34.18 -47.98 5.41
C LEU A 6 32.71 -47.60 5.51
N LEU A 7 32.24 -47.23 6.70
CA LEU A 7 30.93 -46.67 6.93
C LEU A 7 30.95 -45.19 6.53
N LEU A 8 30.34 -44.87 5.38
CA LEU A 8 30.09 -43.51 4.94
C LEU A 8 28.85 -43.01 5.70
N ALA A 9 29.06 -42.22 6.74
CA ALA A 9 27.98 -41.48 7.40
C ALA A 9 27.58 -40.30 6.52
N LEU A 10 26.43 -40.42 5.87
CA LEU A 10 25.80 -39.33 5.10
C LEU A 10 25.13 -38.34 6.07
N CYS A 11 25.85 -37.31 6.48
CA CYS A 11 25.26 -36.17 7.20
C CYS A 11 24.38 -35.36 6.23
N LEU A 12 23.09 -35.65 6.24
CA LEU A 12 22.06 -34.74 5.68
C LEU A 12 21.99 -33.50 6.57
N VAL A 13 22.78 -32.48 6.23
CA VAL A 13 22.59 -31.16 6.78
C VAL A 13 21.38 -30.56 6.08
N ALA A 14 20.22 -30.67 6.70
CA ALA A 14 19.05 -29.89 6.33
C ALA A 14 19.31 -28.41 6.69
N THR A 15 20.05 -27.72 5.83
CA THR A 15 20.10 -26.26 5.88
C THR A 15 18.74 -25.75 5.48
N GLY A 16 17.90 -25.52 6.50
CA GLY A 16 16.69 -24.74 6.34
C GLY A 16 17.07 -23.39 5.72
N CYS A 17 16.66 -23.17 4.48
CA CYS A 17 16.73 -21.86 3.83
C CYS A 17 15.81 -20.90 4.59
N ASN A 18 16.27 -20.41 5.73
CA ASN A 18 15.74 -19.19 6.30
C ASN A 18 16.44 -18.02 5.59
N ARG A 19 16.14 -17.86 4.30
CA ARG A 19 16.45 -16.61 3.60
C ARG A 19 15.53 -15.55 4.18
N LYS A 20 16.01 -14.89 5.21
CA LYS A 20 15.67 -13.48 5.40
C LYS A 20 16.44 -12.75 4.29
N ASP A 21 15.82 -12.65 3.12
CA ASP A 21 16.36 -11.77 2.11
C ASP A 21 16.52 -10.40 2.76
N PRO A 22 17.68 -9.75 2.65
CA PRO A 22 17.83 -8.40 3.16
C PRO A 22 16.75 -7.58 2.44
N LYS A 23 15.75 -7.11 3.20
CA LYS A 23 14.74 -6.20 2.68
C LYS A 23 15.50 -5.01 2.10
N VAL A 24 15.58 -4.95 0.78
CA VAL A 24 16.23 -3.85 0.07
C VAL A 24 15.32 -2.65 0.19
N THR A 25 15.44 -1.94 1.30
CA THR A 25 14.70 -0.69 1.56
C THR A 25 15.53 0.47 1.01
N ASN A 26 15.76 0.51 -0.29
CA ASN A 26 16.65 1.48 -0.89
C ASN A 26 15.88 2.60 -1.60
N TYR A 27 14.91 3.20 -0.89
CA TYR A 27 14.33 4.49 -1.23
C TYR A 27 14.56 5.46 -0.05
N PRO A 28 15.80 5.97 0.13
CA PRO A 28 16.12 6.81 1.27
C PRO A 28 15.29 8.10 1.31
N ASP A 29 14.86 8.59 0.14
CA ASP A 29 14.14 9.86 -0.01
C ASP A 29 12.62 9.71 0.08
N ILE A 30 12.08 8.49 -0.14
CA ILE A 30 10.65 8.18 -0.09
C ILE A 30 10.38 6.88 0.69
N PRO A 31 10.67 6.86 1.99
CA PRO A 31 10.69 5.63 2.78
C PRO A 31 9.33 4.94 2.89
N MET A 32 8.22 5.67 2.91
CA MET A 32 6.89 5.10 2.99
C MET A 32 6.51 4.44 1.66
N THR A 33 6.73 5.11 0.53
CA THR A 33 6.50 4.55 -0.81
C THR A 33 7.31 3.29 -1.00
N GLY A 34 8.59 3.31 -0.60
CA GLY A 34 9.44 2.12 -0.63
C GLY A 34 8.87 0.96 0.19
N ALA A 35 8.41 1.22 1.42
CA ALA A 35 7.79 0.19 2.26
C ALA A 35 6.52 -0.40 1.62
N VAL A 36 5.69 0.43 0.99
CA VAL A 36 4.48 -0.01 0.25
C VAL A 36 4.85 -0.86 -0.95
N MET A 37 5.79 -0.41 -1.79
CA MET A 37 6.21 -1.13 -3.00
C MET A 37 6.79 -2.51 -2.70
N TYR A 38 7.48 -2.67 -1.56
CA TYR A 38 8.00 -3.96 -1.10
C TYR A 38 7.02 -4.75 -0.22
N SER A 39 5.79 -4.26 -0.07
CA SER A 39 4.76 -4.87 0.78
C SER A 39 5.23 -5.09 2.23
N ASP A 40 6.11 -4.21 2.73
CA ASP A 40 6.62 -4.24 4.10
C ASP A 40 5.62 -3.56 5.05
N THR A 41 4.54 -4.27 5.36
CA THR A 41 3.46 -3.74 6.21
C THR A 41 3.95 -3.33 7.61
N ASP A 42 4.95 -4.03 8.17
CA ASP A 42 5.51 -3.68 9.48
C ASP A 42 6.23 -2.33 9.42
N LYS A 43 7.00 -2.11 8.35
CA LYS A 43 7.66 -0.83 8.12
C LYS A 43 6.65 0.29 7.86
N VAL A 44 5.59 0.02 7.11
CA VAL A 44 4.48 0.97 6.92
C VAL A 44 3.90 1.37 8.28
N ARG A 45 3.59 0.42 9.17
CA ARG A 45 3.07 0.72 10.52
C ARG A 45 4.04 1.58 11.34
N GLU A 46 5.33 1.22 11.33
CA GLU A 46 6.37 1.98 12.04
C GLU A 46 6.42 3.44 11.56
N LEU A 47 6.46 3.65 10.25
CA LEU A 47 6.55 4.99 9.65
C LEU A 47 5.27 5.78 9.88
N ALA A 48 4.10 5.16 9.70
CA ALA A 48 2.80 5.78 9.90
C ALA A 48 2.60 6.24 11.35
N ALA A 49 2.99 5.43 12.33
CA ALA A 49 2.93 5.79 13.74
C ALA A 49 3.80 7.02 14.10
N LYS A 50 4.85 7.28 13.31
CA LYS A 50 5.73 8.45 13.44
C LYS A 50 5.28 9.62 12.55
N GLY A 51 4.24 9.48 11.75
CA GLY A 51 3.81 10.47 10.77
C GLY A 51 4.80 10.69 9.62
N ILE A 52 5.69 9.73 9.35
CA ILE A 52 6.75 9.88 8.34
C ILE A 52 6.23 9.42 6.98
N GLY A 53 6.34 10.29 5.98
CA GLY A 53 6.10 9.95 4.57
C GLY A 53 4.64 9.67 4.20
N LEU A 54 3.65 10.03 5.04
CA LEU A 54 2.22 9.73 4.79
C LEU A 54 1.72 10.27 3.44
N ASN A 55 2.25 11.42 3.02
CA ASN A 55 1.84 12.11 1.80
C ASN A 55 3.04 12.43 0.88
N GLU A 56 4.13 11.67 0.99
CA GLU A 56 5.25 11.82 0.08
C GLU A 56 4.80 11.51 -1.37
N ARG A 57 5.52 12.05 -2.34
CA ARG A 57 5.18 11.94 -3.75
C ARG A 57 6.24 11.17 -4.49
N ALA A 58 5.83 10.13 -5.21
CA ALA A 58 6.73 9.42 -6.12
C ALA A 58 7.19 10.37 -7.24
N PRO A 59 8.50 10.38 -7.57
CA PRO A 59 9.03 11.30 -8.59
C PRO A 59 8.46 11.07 -9.98
N GLU A 60 8.07 9.82 -10.28
CA GLU A 60 7.68 9.37 -11.61
C GLU A 60 6.29 9.85 -12.02
N ASP A 61 5.34 9.85 -11.09
CA ASP A 61 3.93 10.07 -11.38
C ASP A 61 3.20 10.90 -10.32
N GLN A 62 3.93 11.37 -9.29
CA GLN A 62 3.37 12.09 -8.15
C GLN A 62 2.36 11.29 -7.32
N ALA A 63 2.34 9.95 -7.45
CA ALA A 63 1.49 9.10 -6.63
C ALA A 63 1.89 9.17 -5.15
N THR A 64 0.89 9.11 -4.26
CA THR A 64 1.13 8.97 -2.82
C THR A 64 1.28 7.50 -2.43
N PRO A 65 1.85 7.18 -1.26
CA PRO A 65 1.90 5.80 -0.77
C PRO A 65 0.51 5.15 -0.71
N MET A 66 -0.54 5.91 -0.41
CA MET A 66 -1.92 5.41 -0.38
C MET A 66 -2.43 5.06 -1.78
N ILE A 67 -2.10 5.85 -2.80
CA ILE A 67 -2.42 5.55 -4.20
C ILE A 67 -1.71 4.27 -4.63
N ASN A 68 -0.39 4.17 -4.40
CA ASN A 68 0.39 2.97 -4.73
C ASN A 68 -0.13 1.71 -4.03
N ALA A 69 -0.54 1.82 -2.76
CA ALA A 69 -1.13 0.71 -2.03
C ALA A 69 -2.47 0.26 -2.63
N ALA A 70 -3.32 1.21 -3.04
CA ALA A 70 -4.60 0.91 -3.67
C ALA A 70 -4.45 0.30 -5.06
N GLN A 71 -3.53 0.79 -5.89
CA GLN A 71 -3.20 0.22 -7.21
C GLN A 71 -2.79 -1.25 -7.15
N THR A 72 -2.18 -1.66 -6.04
CA THR A 72 -1.69 -3.02 -5.82
C THR A 72 -2.56 -3.83 -4.86
N ASP A 73 -3.81 -3.40 -4.65
CA ASP A 73 -4.79 -4.08 -3.80
C ASP A 73 -4.35 -4.31 -2.34
N GLN A 74 -3.40 -3.51 -1.83
CA GLN A 74 -2.93 -3.59 -0.44
C GLN A 74 -3.88 -2.84 0.51
N TRP A 75 -5.16 -3.22 0.56
CA TRP A 75 -6.20 -2.52 1.32
C TRP A 75 -5.93 -2.40 2.82
N PRO A 76 -5.30 -3.40 3.50
CA PRO A 76 -4.86 -3.22 4.89
C PRO A 76 -3.86 -2.07 5.05
N VAL A 77 -2.97 -1.86 4.07
CA VAL A 77 -2.01 -0.74 4.05
C VAL A 77 -2.74 0.59 3.83
N VAL A 78 -3.68 0.64 2.88
CA VAL A 78 -4.54 1.83 2.68
C VAL A 78 -5.25 2.21 3.96
N GLU A 79 -5.81 1.23 4.69
CA GLU A 79 -6.49 1.47 5.96
C GLU A 79 -5.53 2.05 7.02
N ILE A 80 -4.32 1.49 7.15
CA ILE A 80 -3.29 2.01 8.06
C ILE A 80 -2.96 3.47 7.75
N LEU A 81 -2.68 3.78 6.48
CA LEU A 81 -2.31 5.13 6.06
C LEU A 81 -3.44 6.12 6.34
N MET A 82 -4.69 5.74 6.02
CA MET A 82 -5.88 6.55 6.27
C MET A 82 -6.09 6.82 7.77
N ASP A 83 -5.88 5.82 8.63
CA ASP A 83 -6.05 5.93 10.07
C ASP A 83 -4.99 6.82 10.73
N HIS A 84 -3.82 6.96 10.08
CA HIS A 84 -2.75 7.84 10.53
C HIS A 84 -2.77 9.23 9.88
N GLY A 85 -3.83 9.56 9.14
CA GLY A 85 -4.06 10.92 8.62
C GLY A 85 -3.44 11.20 7.27
N ALA A 86 -3.14 10.19 6.47
CA ALA A 86 -2.80 10.39 5.06
C ALA A 86 -3.94 11.13 4.34
N ASP A 87 -3.58 11.98 3.38
CA ASP A 87 -4.52 12.81 2.63
C ASP A 87 -5.39 11.96 1.70
N ILE A 88 -6.67 11.83 2.04
CA ILE A 88 -7.64 11.07 1.26
C ILE A 88 -8.05 11.76 -0.05
N TRP A 89 -7.70 13.03 -0.23
CA TRP A 89 -8.04 13.82 -1.41
C TRP A 89 -6.90 13.91 -2.42
N ALA A 90 -5.73 13.40 -2.06
CA ALA A 90 -4.58 13.41 -2.95
C ALA A 90 -4.87 12.60 -4.23
N HIS A 91 -4.42 13.14 -5.36
CA HIS A 91 -4.37 12.45 -6.65
C HIS A 91 -2.95 12.50 -7.22
N ASP A 92 -2.63 11.64 -8.15
CA ASP A 92 -1.39 11.66 -8.92
C ASP A 92 -1.46 12.66 -10.10
N GLU A 93 -0.45 12.68 -10.94
CA GLU A 93 -0.43 13.59 -12.10
C GLU A 93 -1.49 13.26 -13.16
N PHE A 94 -2.06 12.04 -13.13
CA PHE A 94 -3.12 11.59 -14.04
C PHE A 94 -4.53 11.85 -13.49
N GLY A 95 -4.65 12.30 -12.25
CA GLY A 95 -5.91 12.51 -11.56
C GLY A 95 -6.41 11.30 -10.79
N ASP A 96 -5.64 10.21 -10.75
CA ASP A 96 -6.01 9.01 -10.01
C ASP A 96 -5.94 9.25 -8.51
N THR A 97 -7.05 9.00 -7.81
CA THR A 97 -7.10 8.94 -6.35
C THR A 97 -7.04 7.49 -5.91
N PHE A 98 -6.60 7.24 -4.68
CA PHE A 98 -6.64 5.86 -4.15
C PHE A 98 -8.07 5.28 -4.15
N ALA A 99 -9.09 6.15 -3.96
CA ALA A 99 -10.49 5.74 -3.93
C ALA A 99 -11.00 5.26 -5.30
N PHE A 100 -10.44 5.75 -6.40
CA PHE A 100 -10.78 5.29 -7.75
C PHE A 100 -10.57 3.78 -7.91
N TYR A 101 -9.48 3.23 -7.36
CA TYR A 101 -9.14 1.80 -7.43
C TYR A 101 -10.08 0.89 -6.62
N ILE A 102 -10.92 1.44 -5.73
CA ILE A 102 -11.90 0.66 -4.94
C ILE A 102 -12.85 -0.13 -5.85
N LEU A 103 -13.26 0.48 -6.98
CA LEU A 103 -14.24 -0.12 -7.90
C LEU A 103 -13.62 -1.16 -8.82
N ASP A 104 -12.32 -1.07 -9.12
CA ASP A 104 -11.59 -1.99 -10.00
C ASP A 104 -10.78 -3.06 -9.25
N SER A 105 -10.93 -3.13 -7.94
CA SER A 105 -10.23 -4.11 -7.10
C SER A 105 -10.61 -5.55 -7.46
N ARG A 106 -9.61 -6.39 -7.68
CA ARG A 106 -9.77 -7.79 -8.15
C ARG A 106 -9.48 -8.84 -7.08
N ILE A 107 -9.49 -8.43 -5.82
CA ILE A 107 -9.26 -9.32 -4.69
C ILE A 107 -10.37 -10.34 -4.48
N LEU A 108 -10.02 -11.45 -3.84
CA LEU A 108 -10.99 -12.48 -3.48
C LEU A 108 -11.99 -11.93 -2.45
N ARG A 109 -13.27 -12.00 -2.76
CA ARG A 109 -14.33 -11.57 -1.83
C ARG A 109 -14.27 -12.35 -0.53
N GLY A 110 -14.34 -11.64 0.60
CA GLY A 110 -14.28 -12.21 1.94
C GLY A 110 -12.85 -12.47 2.45
N SER A 111 -11.81 -12.20 1.66
CA SER A 111 -10.42 -12.19 2.14
C SER A 111 -10.19 -11.07 3.15
N ASP A 112 -9.04 -11.06 3.79
CA ASP A 112 -8.71 -9.97 4.74
C ASP A 112 -8.48 -8.65 4.04
N GLU A 113 -7.98 -8.66 2.79
CA GLU A 113 -7.89 -7.51 1.91
C GLU A 113 -9.27 -6.95 1.56
N ASP A 114 -10.24 -7.83 1.21
CA ASP A 114 -11.60 -7.39 0.92
C ASP A 114 -12.30 -6.80 2.15
N LYS A 115 -12.13 -7.41 3.32
CA LYS A 115 -12.65 -6.86 4.58
C LYS A 115 -12.04 -5.48 4.87
N ALA A 116 -10.73 -5.30 4.65
CA ALA A 116 -10.09 -4.00 4.80
C ALA A 116 -10.64 -2.99 3.78
N ARG A 117 -10.79 -3.36 2.52
CA ARG A 117 -11.40 -2.52 1.48
C ARG A 117 -12.81 -2.07 1.87
N LEU A 118 -13.63 -2.96 2.38
CA LEU A 118 -14.98 -2.61 2.84
C LEU A 118 -14.94 -1.61 4.00
N ARG A 119 -14.03 -1.77 4.97
CA ARG A 119 -13.86 -0.77 6.06
C ARG A 119 -13.38 0.58 5.52
N VAL A 120 -12.48 0.59 4.53
CA VAL A 120 -12.03 1.82 3.85
C VAL A 120 -13.22 2.54 3.20
N ILE A 121 -14.11 1.81 2.52
CA ILE A 121 -15.34 2.37 1.92
C ILE A 121 -16.20 3.07 2.98
N GLU A 122 -16.46 2.39 4.09
CA GLU A 122 -17.27 2.97 5.17
C GLU A 122 -16.61 4.20 5.80
N LYS A 123 -15.29 4.19 5.99
CA LYS A 123 -14.52 5.35 6.47
C LYS A 123 -14.57 6.53 5.50
N LEU A 124 -14.52 6.28 4.19
CA LEU A 124 -14.66 7.32 3.15
C LEU A 124 -16.04 7.96 3.20
N LYS A 125 -17.10 7.14 3.20
CA LYS A 125 -18.47 7.64 3.29
C LYS A 125 -18.70 8.47 4.55
N ALA A 126 -18.20 7.99 5.69
CA ALA A 126 -18.30 8.72 6.97
C ALA A 126 -17.59 10.08 6.94
N ARG A 127 -16.53 10.23 6.12
CA ARG A 127 -15.79 11.47 5.92
C ARG A 127 -16.38 12.36 4.80
N GLY A 128 -17.52 11.96 4.22
CA GLY A 128 -18.18 12.71 3.16
C GLY A 128 -17.48 12.66 1.80
N TYR A 129 -16.65 11.64 1.57
CA TYR A 129 -16.03 11.43 0.27
C TYR A 129 -17.12 11.03 -0.75
N PRO A 130 -17.13 11.60 -1.97
CA PRO A 130 -18.11 11.25 -3.00
C PRO A 130 -18.02 9.75 -3.35
N PHE A 131 -19.21 9.11 -3.43
CA PHE A 131 -19.28 7.69 -3.76
C PHE A 131 -20.44 7.41 -4.72
N PRO A 132 -20.21 6.79 -5.91
CA PRO A 132 -18.92 6.25 -6.35
C PRO A 132 -17.82 7.32 -6.43
N PRO A 133 -16.54 6.93 -6.26
CA PRO A 133 -15.42 7.86 -6.43
C PRO A 133 -15.43 8.47 -7.84
N PRO A 134 -15.08 9.76 -7.98
CA PRO A 134 -14.97 10.37 -9.30
C PRO A 134 -13.84 9.75 -10.11
N ASP A 135 -14.01 9.72 -11.42
CA ASP A 135 -12.97 9.32 -12.35
C ASP A 135 -11.84 10.36 -12.45
N PRO A 136 -10.65 9.99 -12.96
CA PRO A 136 -9.48 10.87 -13.03
C PRO A 136 -9.72 12.16 -13.80
N ASP A 137 -10.41 12.12 -14.94
CA ASP A 137 -10.71 13.29 -15.76
C ASP A 137 -11.58 14.28 -14.99
N THR A 138 -12.55 13.77 -14.24
CA THR A 138 -13.40 14.58 -13.36
C THR A 138 -12.58 15.24 -12.25
N VAL A 139 -11.63 14.51 -11.62
CA VAL A 139 -10.74 15.06 -10.57
C VAL A 139 -9.92 16.21 -11.13
N LEU A 140 -9.23 16.02 -12.28
CA LEU A 140 -8.43 17.06 -12.93
C LEU A 140 -9.26 18.27 -13.35
N ALA A 141 -10.47 18.06 -13.85
CA ALA A 141 -11.36 19.16 -14.22
C ALA A 141 -11.81 19.97 -12.99
N LEU A 142 -12.11 19.30 -11.87
CA LEU A 142 -12.45 19.95 -10.62
C LEU A 142 -11.26 20.70 -10.01
N GLU A 143 -10.06 20.13 -10.06
CA GLU A 143 -8.84 20.80 -9.60
C GLU A 143 -8.58 22.07 -10.40
N LYS A 144 -8.62 21.99 -11.73
CA LYS A 144 -8.46 23.14 -12.64
C LYS A 144 -9.50 24.25 -12.36
N ALA A 145 -10.69 23.86 -11.93
CA ALA A 145 -11.76 24.78 -11.55
C ALA A 145 -11.64 25.32 -10.12
N GLY A 146 -10.63 24.91 -9.33
CA GLY A 146 -10.48 25.25 -7.92
C GLY A 146 -11.57 24.65 -7.02
N LYS A 147 -12.15 23.52 -7.42
CA LYS A 147 -13.24 22.82 -6.74
C LYS A 147 -12.84 21.45 -6.17
N TRP A 148 -11.57 21.07 -6.29
CA TRP A 148 -11.01 19.88 -5.66
C TRP A 148 -10.09 20.26 -4.49
N PRO A 149 -10.14 19.61 -3.33
CA PRO A 149 -11.22 18.69 -2.93
C PRO A 149 -12.58 19.39 -2.79
N PRO A 150 -13.70 18.65 -2.97
CA PRO A 150 -15.03 19.24 -2.81
C PRO A 150 -15.23 19.72 -1.37
N LYS A 151 -15.91 20.84 -1.19
CA LYS A 151 -16.27 21.32 0.15
C LYS A 151 -17.24 20.33 0.79
N VAL A 152 -16.73 19.51 1.72
CA VAL A 152 -17.58 18.62 2.50
C VAL A 152 -18.44 19.49 3.43
N ALA A 153 -19.76 19.34 3.34
CA ALA A 153 -20.66 19.99 4.29
C ALA A 153 -20.37 19.46 5.70
N LYS A 154 -20.09 20.37 6.63
CA LYS A 154 -19.89 20.01 8.04
C LYS A 154 -21.21 19.62 8.69
#